data_fd110e33199a84339ec65adcb0c22bcc
#
_entry.id   fd110e33199a84339ec65adcb0c22bcc
#
_cell.length_a   1.000
_cell.length_b   1.000
_cell.length_c   1.000
_cell.angle_alpha   90.00
_cell.angle_beta   90.00
_cell.angle_gamma   90.00
#
_symmetry.space_group_name_H-M   'P 1'
#
loop_
_entity.id
_entity.type
_entity.pdbx_description
1 polymer ?
#
loop_
_entity_poly.entity_id
_entity_poly.type
_entity_poly.pdbx_seq_one_letter_code
_entity_poly.pdbx_strand_id
1 'polypeptide(L)'
;MKLKFFIRTSTKKEKPREVPIYVRLRDDVVDLWQKTNVMVSPDLWDPKREDLKERVVIPKDVRDKFSDNLHELRKYIRQSYDRDVVKNLVSKEWLISILVKYSKQKNAPAPKEKSVVFEKLFDQFLAEHRMADTRKNQQLVVKKAIMRFELYKQKSANKSFRFNVKNLTGASMKELWDFLENEHTISKDYSELYTEVEGSQSVVSERSRNTLIGFMKRLKVFFSWCIAKGLISESPLSGFDMPAEKYGTPIYITKEEMHQIYAHDFSDEPHLDRQRDIFVFQCCIGCRVGDLLRLTRNDIINNTLEYIATKTIEENQKTIVVPLNKTAQEILEKYKDYEGKQLLPFITSQKYNDAIKVIFEKAGITRNVTWLNPLTGKEEKKPINELASSHMARRTFVGNLYKQVLDPNIVASMSGHAEGSRAFSRYREIDREIKTNAVNLLD
;
A
#
# COMPACT_ATOMS: atom_id res chain seq x y z
N MET A 1 -48.49 -9.56 -22.38
CA MET A 1 -47.75 -10.63 -23.10
C MET A 1 -47.54 -11.85 -22.21
N LYS A 2 -47.86 -13.07 -22.71
CA LYS A 2 -47.53 -14.36 -22.04
C LYS A 2 -46.36 -15.00 -22.76
N LEU A 3 -45.34 -15.42 -22.04
CA LEU A 3 -44.15 -16.08 -22.58
C LEU A 3 -44.05 -17.47 -21.92
N LYS A 4 -43.99 -18.54 -22.73
CA LYS A 4 -43.94 -19.92 -22.27
C LYS A 4 -42.81 -20.68 -22.96
N PHE A 5 -42.05 -21.46 -22.19
CA PHE A 5 -41.08 -22.43 -22.68
C PHE A 5 -41.71 -23.84 -22.74
N PHE A 6 -41.40 -24.59 -23.81
CA PHE A 6 -41.91 -25.96 -23.95
C PHE A 6 -40.97 -26.79 -24.82
N ILE A 7 -41.09 -28.10 -24.74
CA ILE A 7 -40.43 -29.04 -25.65
C ILE A 7 -41.40 -29.73 -26.56
N ARG A 8 -40.92 -30.15 -27.72
CA ARG A 8 -41.65 -31.04 -28.63
C ARG A 8 -41.04 -32.43 -28.58
N THR A 9 -41.81 -33.43 -28.22
CA THR A 9 -41.40 -34.83 -28.21
C THR A 9 -41.77 -35.49 -29.55
N SER A 10 -40.85 -36.30 -30.10
CA SER A 10 -41.08 -37.05 -31.32
C SER A 10 -41.90 -38.28 -31.03
N THR A 11 -42.82 -38.64 -31.92
CA THR A 11 -43.58 -39.91 -31.92
C THR A 11 -42.81 -41.06 -32.59
N LYS A 12 -41.57 -40.81 -33.04
CA LYS A 12 -40.71 -41.84 -33.65
C LYS A 12 -40.21 -42.86 -32.64
N LYS A 13 -39.98 -44.11 -33.09
CA LYS A 13 -39.48 -45.22 -32.24
C LYS A 13 -38.15 -44.90 -31.53
N GLU A 14 -37.25 -44.16 -32.15
CA GLU A 14 -36.01 -43.69 -31.51
C GLU A 14 -36.22 -42.25 -31.03
N LYS A 15 -36.20 -42.07 -29.70
CA LYS A 15 -36.28 -40.73 -29.10
C LYS A 15 -34.88 -40.11 -29.04
N PRO A 16 -34.72 -38.87 -29.56
CA PRO A 16 -33.45 -38.19 -29.44
C PRO A 16 -33.06 -37.96 -27.97
N ARG A 17 -31.80 -38.07 -27.67
CA ARG A 17 -31.23 -37.93 -26.31
C ARG A 17 -31.49 -36.53 -25.74
N GLU A 18 -31.49 -35.51 -26.57
CA GLU A 18 -31.79 -34.12 -26.20
C GLU A 18 -32.66 -33.48 -27.30
N VAL A 19 -33.52 -32.56 -26.88
CA VAL A 19 -34.41 -31.79 -27.77
C VAL A 19 -34.27 -30.30 -27.48
N PRO A 20 -34.47 -29.45 -28.49
CA PRO A 20 -34.46 -28.01 -28.28
C PRO A 20 -35.69 -27.56 -27.49
N ILE A 21 -35.47 -26.58 -26.59
CA ILE A 21 -36.56 -25.85 -25.96
C ILE A 21 -37.12 -24.85 -26.95
N TYR A 22 -38.43 -24.77 -27.02
CA TYR A 22 -39.18 -23.78 -27.81
C TYR A 22 -39.68 -22.68 -26.89
N VAL A 23 -39.70 -21.45 -27.39
CA VAL A 23 -40.38 -20.32 -26.77
C VAL A 23 -41.64 -19.98 -27.54
N ARG A 24 -42.75 -19.75 -26.83
CA ARG A 24 -44.02 -19.22 -27.38
C ARG A 24 -44.28 -17.86 -26.72
N LEU A 25 -44.47 -16.87 -27.53
CA LEU A 25 -44.84 -15.51 -27.14
C LEU A 25 -46.26 -15.26 -27.67
N ARG A 26 -47.16 -14.92 -26.75
CA ARG A 26 -48.57 -14.65 -27.04
C ARG A 26 -49.06 -13.41 -26.34
N ASP A 27 -49.72 -12.52 -27.10
CA ASP A 27 -50.53 -11.43 -26.55
C ASP A 27 -51.84 -11.32 -27.36
N ASP A 28 -52.51 -10.19 -27.30
CA ASP A 28 -53.80 -9.98 -27.95
C ASP A 28 -53.67 -9.83 -29.47
N VAL A 29 -52.47 -9.61 -30.02
CA VAL A 29 -52.19 -9.32 -31.45
C VAL A 29 -51.39 -10.43 -32.09
N VAL A 30 -50.47 -11.09 -31.38
CA VAL A 30 -49.51 -12.06 -31.93
C VAL A 30 -49.49 -13.38 -31.15
N ASP A 31 -49.31 -14.48 -31.86
CA ASP A 31 -49.01 -15.81 -31.28
C ASP A 31 -47.84 -16.41 -32.06
N LEU A 32 -46.63 -16.23 -31.54
CA LEU A 32 -45.39 -16.61 -32.18
C LEU A 32 -44.68 -17.70 -31.39
N TRP A 33 -44.04 -18.62 -32.07
CA TRP A 33 -43.18 -19.60 -31.44
C TRP A 33 -41.96 -19.91 -32.28
N GLN A 34 -40.82 -20.23 -31.61
CA GLN A 34 -39.57 -20.55 -32.25
C GLN A 34 -38.71 -21.46 -31.35
N LYS A 35 -37.88 -22.28 -31.99
CA LYS A 35 -36.85 -23.06 -31.23
C LYS A 35 -35.76 -22.14 -30.74
N THR A 36 -35.29 -22.41 -29.52
CA THR A 36 -34.10 -21.78 -28.92
C THR A 36 -32.87 -22.64 -29.16
N ASN A 37 -31.70 -22.13 -28.77
CA ASN A 37 -30.44 -22.90 -28.76
C ASN A 37 -30.22 -23.69 -27.47
N VAL A 38 -31.17 -23.66 -26.54
CA VAL A 38 -31.07 -24.41 -25.28
C VAL A 38 -31.62 -25.82 -25.52
N MET A 39 -30.78 -26.81 -25.21
CA MET A 39 -31.13 -28.23 -25.37
C MET A 39 -31.46 -28.83 -23.99
N VAL A 40 -32.36 -29.79 -23.96
CA VAL A 40 -32.71 -30.50 -22.74
C VAL A 40 -33.11 -31.95 -23.05
N SER A 41 -32.77 -32.89 -22.13
CA SER A 41 -33.32 -34.23 -22.23
C SER A 41 -34.83 -34.21 -21.87
N PRO A 42 -35.71 -34.82 -22.65
CA PRO A 42 -37.16 -34.85 -22.39
C PRO A 42 -37.50 -35.41 -20.98
N ASP A 43 -36.68 -36.35 -20.50
CA ASP A 43 -36.90 -37.00 -19.20
C ASP A 43 -36.60 -36.06 -17.99
N LEU A 44 -35.83 -35.01 -18.23
CA LEU A 44 -35.44 -34.01 -17.23
C LEU A 44 -36.34 -32.78 -17.20
N TRP A 45 -37.18 -32.57 -18.24
CA TRP A 45 -38.01 -31.39 -18.39
C TRP A 45 -39.30 -31.46 -17.56
N ASP A 46 -39.64 -30.40 -16.86
CA ASP A 46 -40.92 -30.18 -16.21
C ASP A 46 -41.74 -29.11 -16.97
N PRO A 47 -42.83 -29.52 -17.66
CA PRO A 47 -43.62 -28.57 -18.43
C PRO A 47 -44.48 -27.61 -17.58
N LYS A 48 -44.69 -27.92 -16.28
CA LYS A 48 -45.42 -27.02 -15.38
C LYS A 48 -44.52 -25.92 -14.84
N ARG A 49 -43.28 -26.25 -14.54
CA ARG A 49 -42.25 -25.28 -14.05
C ARG A 49 -41.59 -24.56 -15.21
N GLU A 50 -41.62 -25.08 -16.39
CA GLU A 50 -40.86 -24.62 -17.55
C GLU A 50 -39.34 -24.60 -17.26
N ASP A 51 -38.87 -25.64 -16.59
CA ASP A 51 -37.50 -25.83 -16.11
C ASP A 51 -37.21 -27.32 -15.86
N LEU A 52 -36.06 -27.66 -15.29
CA LEU A 52 -35.73 -29.04 -14.89
C LEU A 52 -36.58 -29.51 -13.74
N LYS A 53 -36.91 -30.83 -13.72
CA LYS A 53 -37.61 -31.48 -12.63
C LYS A 53 -36.83 -31.34 -11.31
N GLU A 54 -37.51 -31.18 -10.18
CA GLU A 54 -36.87 -31.03 -8.86
C GLU A 54 -36.06 -32.23 -8.41
N ARG A 55 -36.61 -33.42 -8.64
CA ARG A 55 -36.05 -34.69 -8.16
C ARG A 55 -35.29 -35.42 -9.27
N VAL A 56 -34.16 -34.81 -9.72
CA VAL A 56 -33.29 -35.41 -10.73
C VAL A 56 -31.87 -35.41 -10.20
N VAL A 57 -31.16 -36.51 -10.46
CA VAL A 57 -29.73 -36.62 -10.07
C VAL A 57 -28.86 -35.90 -11.08
N ILE A 58 -28.72 -34.57 -10.91
CA ILE A 58 -27.85 -33.73 -11.69
C ILE A 58 -27.00 -32.88 -10.70
N PRO A 59 -25.70 -32.65 -10.98
CA PRO A 59 -24.89 -31.74 -10.17
C PRO A 59 -25.56 -30.38 -10.01
N LYS A 60 -25.52 -29.82 -8.80
CA LYS A 60 -26.23 -28.57 -8.47
C LYS A 60 -25.81 -27.41 -9.36
N ASP A 61 -24.52 -27.30 -9.64
CA ASP A 61 -23.93 -26.27 -10.50
C ASP A 61 -24.43 -26.35 -11.96
N VAL A 62 -24.68 -27.56 -12.46
CA VAL A 62 -25.25 -27.76 -13.81
C VAL A 62 -26.72 -27.36 -13.83
N ARG A 63 -27.47 -27.69 -12.78
CA ARG A 63 -28.88 -27.30 -12.63
C ARG A 63 -29.01 -25.78 -12.58
N ASP A 64 -28.26 -25.15 -11.68
CA ASP A 64 -28.31 -23.72 -11.46
C ASP A 64 -27.96 -22.95 -12.76
N LYS A 65 -26.89 -23.36 -13.47
CA LYS A 65 -26.52 -22.79 -14.77
C LYS A 65 -27.60 -22.93 -15.84
N PHE A 66 -28.32 -24.05 -15.83
CA PHE A 66 -29.41 -24.28 -16.80
C PHE A 66 -30.60 -23.36 -16.50
N SER A 67 -31.05 -23.32 -15.24
CA SER A 67 -32.17 -22.49 -14.80
C SER A 67 -31.87 -21.00 -14.99
N ASP A 68 -30.65 -20.55 -14.64
CA ASP A 68 -30.19 -19.18 -14.86
C ASP A 68 -30.23 -18.81 -16.36
N ASN A 69 -29.79 -19.73 -17.22
CA ASN A 69 -29.81 -19.52 -18.67
C ASN A 69 -31.22 -19.28 -19.20
N LEU A 70 -32.20 -20.07 -18.76
CA LEU A 70 -33.61 -19.90 -19.17
C LEU A 70 -34.19 -18.60 -18.58
N HIS A 71 -33.83 -18.26 -17.35
CA HIS A 71 -34.27 -17.03 -16.71
C HIS A 71 -33.76 -15.80 -17.46
N GLU A 72 -32.46 -15.76 -17.79
CA GLU A 72 -31.86 -14.68 -18.57
C GLU A 72 -32.46 -14.56 -19.95
N LEU A 73 -32.68 -15.67 -20.67
CA LEU A 73 -33.32 -15.68 -21.96
C LEU A 73 -34.75 -15.13 -21.88
N ARG A 74 -35.52 -15.52 -20.84
CA ARG A 74 -36.87 -15.00 -20.58
C ARG A 74 -36.87 -13.50 -20.37
N LYS A 75 -35.94 -13.00 -19.56
CA LYS A 75 -35.75 -11.58 -19.26
C LYS A 75 -35.40 -10.80 -20.56
N TYR A 76 -34.46 -11.33 -21.35
CA TYR A 76 -34.01 -10.68 -22.60
C TYR A 76 -35.15 -10.55 -23.64
N ILE A 77 -35.96 -11.62 -23.80
CA ILE A 77 -37.08 -11.59 -24.73
C ILE A 77 -38.15 -10.58 -24.26
N ARG A 78 -38.46 -10.53 -22.94
CA ARG A 78 -39.40 -9.56 -22.39
C ARG A 78 -38.96 -8.12 -22.63
N GLN A 79 -37.73 -7.79 -22.27
CA GLN A 79 -37.18 -6.45 -22.48
C GLN A 79 -37.13 -6.04 -23.95
N SER A 80 -36.82 -6.98 -24.83
CA SER A 80 -36.84 -6.72 -26.28
C SER A 80 -38.27 -6.51 -26.81
N TYR A 81 -39.25 -7.27 -26.30
CA TYR A 81 -40.65 -7.10 -26.65
C TYR A 81 -41.16 -5.74 -26.19
N ASP A 82 -40.96 -5.35 -24.93
CA ASP A 82 -41.45 -4.09 -24.37
C ASP A 82 -40.91 -2.87 -25.16
N ARG A 83 -39.67 -2.96 -25.63
CA ARG A 83 -39.04 -1.92 -26.46
C ARG A 83 -39.58 -1.85 -27.87
N ASP A 84 -39.85 -3.00 -28.48
CA ASP A 84 -40.09 -3.12 -29.92
C ASP A 84 -41.60 -3.23 -30.28
N VAL A 85 -42.47 -3.60 -29.32
CA VAL A 85 -43.92 -3.72 -29.53
C VAL A 85 -44.56 -2.37 -29.88
N VAL A 86 -44.15 -1.29 -29.25
CA VAL A 86 -44.65 0.06 -29.53
C VAL A 86 -44.35 0.53 -30.94
N LYS A 87 -43.37 -0.09 -31.60
CA LYS A 87 -42.97 0.20 -32.98
C LYS A 87 -43.58 -0.73 -34.02
N ASN A 88 -44.51 -1.61 -33.63
CA ASN A 88 -45.11 -2.65 -34.48
C ASN A 88 -44.06 -3.58 -35.15
N LEU A 89 -42.94 -3.83 -34.52
CA LEU A 89 -41.84 -4.63 -35.09
C LEU A 89 -41.91 -6.12 -34.70
N VAL A 90 -42.89 -6.53 -33.87
CA VAL A 90 -42.95 -7.90 -33.33
C VAL A 90 -43.56 -8.85 -34.37
N SER A 91 -42.70 -9.64 -34.99
CA SER A 91 -43.05 -10.65 -36.00
C SER A 91 -42.28 -11.95 -35.72
N LYS A 92 -42.53 -12.98 -36.54
CA LYS A 92 -41.77 -14.25 -36.46
C LYS A 92 -40.28 -14.01 -36.76
N GLU A 93 -39.97 -13.19 -37.73
CA GLU A 93 -38.61 -12.79 -38.12
C GLU A 93 -37.94 -12.02 -36.99
N TRP A 94 -38.68 -11.13 -36.30
CA TRP A 94 -38.22 -10.44 -35.11
C TRP A 94 -37.82 -11.43 -34.01
N LEU A 95 -38.69 -12.43 -33.71
CA LEU A 95 -38.42 -13.43 -32.66
C LEU A 95 -37.16 -14.25 -33.02
N ILE A 96 -37.00 -14.65 -34.29
CA ILE A 96 -35.79 -15.32 -34.76
C ILE A 96 -34.56 -14.42 -34.57
N SER A 97 -34.66 -13.13 -34.97
CA SER A 97 -33.56 -12.20 -34.86
C SER A 97 -33.11 -11.97 -33.39
N ILE A 98 -34.06 -11.88 -32.46
CA ILE A 98 -33.82 -11.74 -31.03
C ILE A 98 -33.09 -12.97 -30.46
N LEU A 99 -33.56 -14.17 -30.81
CA LEU A 99 -32.90 -15.42 -30.34
C LEU A 99 -31.49 -15.58 -30.92
N VAL A 100 -31.29 -15.21 -32.18
CA VAL A 100 -29.93 -15.19 -32.79
C VAL A 100 -29.03 -14.15 -32.14
N LYS A 101 -29.54 -12.96 -31.86
CA LYS A 101 -28.77 -11.92 -31.15
C LYS A 101 -28.38 -12.38 -29.74
N TYR A 102 -29.30 -12.96 -28.99
CA TYR A 102 -29.03 -13.53 -27.66
C TYR A 102 -27.95 -14.62 -27.70
N SER A 103 -28.07 -15.58 -28.65
CA SER A 103 -27.10 -16.65 -28.79
C SER A 103 -25.71 -16.13 -29.21
N LYS A 104 -25.66 -15.10 -30.10
CA LYS A 104 -24.39 -14.44 -30.46
C LYS A 104 -23.78 -13.68 -29.29
N GLN A 105 -24.59 -13.01 -28.47
CA GLN A 105 -24.10 -12.33 -27.26
C GLN A 105 -23.54 -13.33 -26.23
N LYS A 106 -24.18 -14.49 -26.10
CA LYS A 106 -23.76 -15.51 -25.15
C LYS A 106 -22.58 -16.36 -25.61
N ASN A 107 -22.49 -16.60 -26.93
CA ASN A 107 -21.40 -17.33 -27.60
C ASN A 107 -20.29 -16.39 -28.11
N ALA A 108 -20.52 -15.08 -28.05
CA ALA A 108 -19.42 -14.15 -28.26
C ALA A 108 -18.37 -14.48 -27.20
N PRO A 109 -17.10 -14.73 -27.59
CA PRO A 109 -16.04 -14.73 -26.59
C PRO A 109 -16.23 -13.43 -25.79
N ALA A 110 -16.25 -13.55 -24.44
CA ALA A 110 -16.40 -12.39 -23.57
C ALA A 110 -15.55 -11.28 -24.19
N PRO A 111 -16.11 -10.06 -24.44
CA PRO A 111 -15.36 -9.04 -25.15
C PRO A 111 -14.00 -9.07 -24.52
N LYS A 112 -12.93 -9.29 -25.32
CA LYS A 112 -11.56 -9.21 -24.80
C LYS A 112 -11.51 -7.82 -24.22
N GLU A 113 -11.81 -7.72 -22.91
CA GLU A 113 -11.65 -6.47 -22.18
C GLU A 113 -10.26 -6.05 -22.58
N LYS A 114 -10.13 -4.92 -23.25
CA LYS A 114 -8.84 -4.33 -23.59
C LYS A 114 -8.12 -4.36 -22.24
N SER A 115 -7.15 -5.25 -22.10
CA SER A 115 -6.41 -5.39 -20.85
C SER A 115 -5.91 -3.99 -20.57
N VAL A 116 -6.48 -3.35 -19.56
CA VAL A 116 -6.01 -2.02 -19.18
C VAL A 116 -4.61 -2.29 -18.70
N VAL A 117 -3.63 -1.91 -19.50
CA VAL A 117 -2.22 -2.13 -19.20
C VAL A 117 -1.98 -1.48 -17.86
N PHE A 118 -1.53 -2.26 -16.87
CA PHE A 118 -1.30 -1.81 -15.51
C PHE A 118 -0.58 -0.46 -15.46
N GLU A 119 0.43 -0.30 -16.30
CA GLU A 119 1.22 0.91 -16.40
C GLU A 119 0.37 2.16 -16.66
N LYS A 120 -0.49 2.14 -17.67
CA LYS A 120 -1.38 3.26 -18.00
C LYS A 120 -2.38 3.57 -16.90
N LEU A 121 -2.90 2.52 -16.25
CA LEU A 121 -3.83 2.67 -15.14
C LEU A 121 -3.13 3.31 -13.92
N PHE A 122 -1.89 2.91 -13.66
CA PHE A 122 -1.13 3.47 -12.56
C PHE A 122 -0.71 4.93 -12.84
N ASP A 123 -0.41 5.28 -14.09
CA ASP A 123 -0.14 6.67 -14.49
C ASP A 123 -1.37 7.56 -14.32
N GLN A 124 -2.55 7.04 -14.67
CA GLN A 124 -3.81 7.73 -14.41
C GLN A 124 -4.02 7.96 -12.90
N PHE A 125 -3.77 6.95 -12.06
CA PHE A 125 -3.79 7.10 -10.61
C PHE A 125 -2.84 8.20 -10.13
N LEU A 126 -1.59 8.22 -10.61
CA LEU A 126 -0.61 9.25 -10.23
C LEU A 126 -0.98 10.66 -10.68
N ALA A 127 -1.74 10.78 -11.77
CA ALA A 127 -2.22 12.07 -12.27
C ALA A 127 -3.43 12.59 -11.50
N GLU A 128 -4.34 11.71 -11.13
CA GLU A 128 -5.63 12.07 -10.51
C GLU A 128 -5.60 12.12 -8.99
N HIS A 129 -4.77 11.29 -8.35
CA HIS A 129 -4.75 11.21 -6.89
C HIS A 129 -3.86 12.31 -6.30
N ARG A 130 -4.48 13.22 -5.53
CA ARG A 130 -3.74 14.27 -4.80
C ARG A 130 -2.76 13.66 -3.81
N MET A 131 -1.48 13.95 -3.97
CA MET A 131 -0.43 13.52 -3.05
C MET A 131 0.81 14.42 -3.18
N ALA A 132 1.57 14.54 -2.09
CA ALA A 132 2.85 15.25 -2.10
C ALA A 132 3.87 14.55 -3.02
N ASP A 133 4.82 15.30 -3.58
CA ASP A 133 5.83 14.77 -4.52
C ASP A 133 6.64 13.60 -3.94
N THR A 134 6.97 13.66 -2.65
CA THR A 134 7.66 12.56 -1.96
C THR A 134 6.83 11.27 -1.96
N ARG A 135 5.52 11.36 -1.77
CA ARG A 135 4.60 10.21 -1.85
C ARG A 135 4.45 9.73 -3.29
N LYS A 136 4.41 10.66 -4.26
CA LYS A 136 4.38 10.33 -5.69
C LYS A 136 5.61 9.53 -6.10
N ASN A 137 6.80 9.95 -5.68
CA ASN A 137 8.04 9.22 -5.92
C ASN A 137 8.03 7.81 -5.29
N GLN A 138 7.46 7.66 -4.10
CA GLN A 138 7.27 6.35 -3.46
C GLN A 138 6.29 5.45 -4.22
N GLN A 139 5.26 6.01 -4.83
CA GLN A 139 4.32 5.27 -5.69
C GLN A 139 4.98 4.85 -7.01
N LEU A 140 5.86 5.68 -7.58
CA LEU A 140 6.66 5.30 -8.75
C LEU A 140 7.57 4.10 -8.48
N VAL A 141 8.14 3.98 -7.27
CA VAL A 141 8.89 2.78 -6.85
C VAL A 141 7.97 1.55 -6.85
N VAL A 142 6.72 1.68 -6.38
CA VAL A 142 5.72 0.61 -6.42
C VAL A 142 5.40 0.22 -7.86
N LYS A 143 5.13 1.20 -8.74
CA LYS A 143 4.87 0.98 -10.18
C LYS A 143 5.97 0.14 -10.81
N LYS A 144 7.22 0.60 -10.68
CA LYS A 144 8.38 -0.06 -11.28
C LYS A 144 8.58 -1.49 -10.76
N ALA A 145 8.39 -1.72 -9.47
CA ALA A 145 8.52 -3.07 -8.90
C ALA A 145 7.43 -4.02 -9.42
N ILE A 146 6.20 -3.57 -9.61
CA ILE A 146 5.13 -4.38 -10.21
C ILE A 146 5.42 -4.66 -11.69
N MET A 147 5.96 -3.69 -12.44
CA MET A 147 6.38 -3.91 -13.83
C MET A 147 7.48 -4.98 -13.91
N ARG A 148 8.47 -4.95 -13.00
CA ARG A 148 9.50 -6.01 -12.93
C ARG A 148 8.92 -7.36 -12.53
N PHE A 149 7.96 -7.40 -11.60
CA PHE A 149 7.25 -8.64 -11.26
C PHE A 149 6.50 -9.21 -12.47
N GLU A 150 5.78 -8.37 -13.22
CA GLU A 150 5.09 -8.80 -14.45
C GLU A 150 6.08 -9.40 -15.44
N LEU A 151 7.19 -8.72 -15.70
CA LEU A 151 8.24 -9.17 -16.62
C LEU A 151 8.91 -10.47 -16.14
N TYR A 152 9.19 -10.59 -14.84
CA TYR A 152 9.70 -11.80 -14.21
C TYR A 152 8.77 -13.00 -14.45
N LYS A 153 7.48 -12.82 -14.20
CA LYS A 153 6.46 -13.87 -14.42
C LYS A 153 6.38 -14.27 -15.90
N GLN A 154 6.54 -13.32 -16.81
CA GLN A 154 6.57 -13.60 -18.27
C GLN A 154 7.78 -14.42 -18.67
N LYS A 155 8.93 -14.16 -18.09
CA LYS A 155 10.18 -14.86 -18.41
C LYS A 155 10.29 -16.23 -17.73
N SER A 156 9.87 -16.32 -16.47
CA SER A 156 10.07 -17.52 -15.65
C SER A 156 8.97 -18.58 -15.75
N ALA A 157 7.74 -18.18 -16.04
CA ALA A 157 6.59 -19.10 -15.94
C ALA A 157 5.58 -18.98 -17.08
N ASN A 158 5.10 -17.78 -17.42
CA ASN A 158 3.98 -17.58 -18.36
C ASN A 158 4.17 -16.33 -19.21
N LYS A 159 4.60 -16.49 -20.45
CA LYS A 159 4.82 -15.40 -21.43
C LYS A 159 3.61 -14.45 -21.60
N SER A 160 2.40 -14.91 -21.32
CA SER A 160 1.17 -14.13 -21.44
C SER A 160 0.72 -13.46 -20.13
N PHE A 161 1.46 -13.63 -19.03
CA PHE A 161 1.11 -13.02 -17.73
C PHE A 161 0.97 -11.50 -17.86
N ARG A 162 -0.09 -10.95 -17.26
CA ARG A 162 -0.33 -9.51 -17.11
C ARG A 162 -0.84 -9.21 -15.71
N PHE A 163 -0.30 -8.17 -15.09
CA PHE A 163 -0.79 -7.69 -13.80
C PHE A 163 -2.10 -6.93 -14.01
N ASN A 164 -3.19 -7.69 -14.18
CA ASN A 164 -4.51 -7.12 -14.41
C ASN A 164 -5.27 -7.00 -13.09
N VAL A 165 -5.57 -5.76 -12.67
CA VAL A 165 -6.22 -5.45 -11.39
C VAL A 165 -7.55 -6.18 -11.18
N LYS A 166 -8.28 -6.52 -12.25
CA LYS A 166 -9.57 -7.22 -12.18
C LYS A 166 -9.44 -8.70 -11.78
N ASN A 167 -8.28 -9.30 -12.03
CA ASN A 167 -8.06 -10.75 -11.85
C ASN A 167 -7.14 -11.05 -10.67
N LEU A 168 -6.71 -10.03 -9.92
CA LEU A 168 -5.83 -10.21 -8.77
C LEU A 168 -6.60 -10.77 -7.57
N THR A 169 -5.95 -11.67 -6.85
CA THR A 169 -6.45 -12.32 -5.64
C THR A 169 -5.43 -12.18 -4.50
N GLY A 170 -5.80 -12.62 -3.29
CA GLY A 170 -4.84 -12.74 -2.19
C GLY A 170 -3.63 -13.62 -2.54
N ALA A 171 -3.83 -14.68 -3.34
CA ALA A 171 -2.74 -15.52 -3.85
C ALA A 171 -1.78 -14.72 -4.76
N SER A 172 -2.32 -13.86 -5.64
CA SER A 172 -1.50 -12.98 -6.48
C SER A 172 -0.68 -11.99 -5.62
N MET A 173 -1.23 -11.51 -4.51
CA MET A 173 -0.52 -10.64 -3.57
C MET A 173 0.58 -11.39 -2.82
N LYS A 174 0.37 -12.67 -2.50
CA LYS A 174 1.41 -13.54 -1.94
C LYS A 174 2.57 -13.75 -2.91
N GLU A 175 2.29 -14.04 -4.18
CA GLU A 175 3.32 -14.18 -5.21
C GLU A 175 4.13 -12.88 -5.41
N LEU A 176 3.46 -11.72 -5.39
CA LEU A 176 4.13 -10.42 -5.44
C LEU A 176 5.00 -10.18 -4.19
N TRP A 177 4.50 -10.54 -3.00
CA TRP A 177 5.29 -10.47 -1.77
C TRP A 177 6.55 -11.32 -1.86
N ASP A 178 6.42 -12.58 -2.26
CA ASP A 178 7.53 -13.53 -2.38
C ASP A 178 8.57 -13.07 -3.41
N PHE A 179 8.12 -12.48 -4.52
CA PHE A 179 9.01 -11.84 -5.50
C PHE A 179 9.76 -10.66 -4.87
N LEU A 180 9.09 -9.75 -4.20
CA LEU A 180 9.70 -8.57 -3.58
C LEU A 180 10.70 -8.93 -2.48
N GLU A 181 10.43 -9.97 -1.71
CA GLU A 181 11.30 -10.50 -0.65
C GLU A 181 12.59 -11.07 -1.26
N ASN A 182 12.47 -11.82 -2.35
CA ASN A 182 13.58 -12.51 -3.01
C ASN A 182 14.17 -11.71 -4.19
N GLU A 183 13.71 -10.49 -4.47
CA GLU A 183 14.13 -9.73 -5.64
C GLU A 183 15.65 -9.50 -5.69
N HIS A 184 16.32 -9.40 -4.53
CA HIS A 184 17.78 -9.25 -4.43
C HIS A 184 18.57 -10.47 -4.93
N THR A 185 17.99 -11.67 -4.89
CA THR A 185 18.55 -12.89 -5.48
C THR A 185 18.11 -13.05 -6.94
N ILE A 186 16.82 -12.86 -7.22
CA ILE A 186 16.25 -12.92 -8.57
C ILE A 186 16.98 -11.95 -9.53
N SER A 187 17.38 -10.77 -9.05
CA SER A 187 18.10 -9.78 -9.86
C SER A 187 19.45 -10.27 -10.40
N LYS A 188 20.06 -11.28 -9.77
CA LYS A 188 21.34 -11.87 -10.23
C LYS A 188 21.13 -12.74 -11.46
N ASP A 189 20.00 -13.47 -11.51
CA ASP A 189 19.68 -14.40 -12.59
C ASP A 189 18.90 -13.72 -13.73
N TYR A 190 18.22 -12.60 -13.42
CA TYR A 190 17.35 -11.84 -14.32
C TYR A 190 17.73 -10.36 -14.35
N SER A 191 18.99 -10.05 -14.69
CA SER A 191 19.49 -8.67 -14.72
C SER A 191 18.74 -7.77 -15.70
N GLU A 192 18.16 -8.34 -16.77
CA GLU A 192 17.37 -7.65 -17.77
C GLU A 192 16.09 -7.01 -17.23
N LEU A 193 15.56 -7.47 -16.07
CA LEU A 193 14.41 -6.83 -15.39
C LEU A 193 14.67 -5.35 -15.08
N TYR A 194 15.92 -4.99 -14.92
CA TYR A 194 16.37 -3.65 -14.53
C TYR A 194 16.75 -2.78 -15.73
N THR A 195 17.06 -3.38 -16.86
CA THR A 195 17.33 -2.67 -18.12
C THR A 195 16.06 -2.42 -18.92
N GLU A 196 15.10 -3.35 -18.87
CA GLU A 196 13.83 -3.24 -19.59
C GLU A 196 12.83 -2.33 -18.88
N VAL A 197 12.90 -2.18 -17.54
CA VAL A 197 12.06 -1.26 -16.78
C VAL A 197 12.82 0.04 -16.53
N GLU A 198 12.52 1.08 -17.30
CA GLU A 198 13.20 2.37 -17.27
C GLU A 198 13.29 2.97 -15.86
N GLY A 199 14.48 3.49 -15.51
CA GLY A 199 14.77 4.11 -14.23
C GLY A 199 14.70 3.13 -13.04
N SER A 200 14.82 1.82 -13.26
CA SER A 200 15.06 0.84 -12.21
C SER A 200 16.53 0.86 -11.79
N GLN A 201 16.77 0.61 -10.50
CA GLN A 201 18.14 0.46 -9.99
C GLN A 201 18.71 -0.88 -10.44
N SER A 202 19.97 -0.92 -10.88
CA SER A 202 20.66 -2.13 -11.31
C SER A 202 21.00 -3.10 -10.15
N VAL A 203 21.05 -2.57 -8.92
CA VAL A 203 21.33 -3.36 -7.72
C VAL A 203 20.17 -3.22 -6.74
N VAL A 204 19.58 -4.34 -6.36
CA VAL A 204 18.53 -4.40 -5.34
C VAL A 204 19.10 -5.03 -4.09
N SER A 205 19.06 -4.29 -3.00
CA SER A 205 19.36 -4.84 -1.67
C SER A 205 18.18 -5.64 -1.13
N GLU A 206 18.48 -6.58 -0.25
CA GLU A 206 17.48 -7.30 0.52
C GLU A 206 16.55 -6.33 1.26
N ARG A 207 15.25 -6.60 1.26
CA ARG A 207 14.26 -5.74 1.91
C ARG A 207 13.86 -6.29 3.26
N SER A 208 13.82 -5.39 4.24
CA SER A 208 13.26 -5.74 5.54
C SER A 208 11.75 -5.97 5.46
N ARG A 209 11.22 -6.77 6.40
CA ARG A 209 9.78 -7.02 6.56
C ARG A 209 8.97 -5.72 6.58
N ASN A 210 9.40 -4.71 7.32
CA ASN A 210 8.69 -3.43 7.40
C ASN A 210 8.72 -2.65 6.06
N THR A 211 9.78 -2.82 5.26
CA THR A 211 9.87 -2.26 3.91
C THR A 211 8.83 -2.89 2.99
N LEU A 212 8.68 -4.23 3.04
CA LEU A 212 7.67 -4.97 2.28
C LEU A 212 6.25 -4.57 2.70
N ILE A 213 5.98 -4.48 4.02
CA ILE A 213 4.70 -3.99 4.53
C ILE A 213 4.41 -2.56 4.05
N GLY A 214 5.42 -1.69 4.09
CA GLY A 214 5.31 -0.32 3.57
C GLY A 214 4.99 -0.28 2.07
N PHE A 215 5.52 -1.23 1.30
CA PHE A 215 5.18 -1.40 -0.11
C PHE A 215 3.71 -1.78 -0.29
N MET A 216 3.24 -2.81 0.42
CA MET A 216 1.85 -3.26 0.34
C MET A 216 0.85 -2.19 0.83
N LYS A 217 1.20 -1.41 1.85
CA LYS A 217 0.40 -0.25 2.29
C LYS A 217 0.26 0.81 1.19
N ARG A 218 1.32 1.08 0.42
CA ARG A 218 1.26 1.99 -0.73
C ARG A 218 0.40 1.42 -1.86
N LEU A 219 0.54 0.13 -2.15
CA LEU A 219 -0.28 -0.56 -3.14
C LEU A 219 -1.77 -0.57 -2.74
N LYS A 220 -2.08 -0.65 -1.42
CA LYS A 220 -3.45 -0.52 -0.91
C LYS A 220 -4.10 0.81 -1.32
N VAL A 221 -3.35 1.92 -1.34
CA VAL A 221 -3.87 3.22 -1.77
C VAL A 221 -4.28 3.19 -3.24
N PHE A 222 -3.47 2.57 -4.10
CA PHE A 222 -3.82 2.36 -5.51
C PHE A 222 -5.10 1.49 -5.68
N PHE A 223 -5.22 0.39 -4.95
CA PHE A 223 -6.44 -0.43 -5.01
C PHE A 223 -7.68 0.31 -4.47
N SER A 224 -7.53 1.12 -3.42
CA SER A 224 -8.62 1.98 -2.93
C SER A 224 -9.10 2.98 -4.01
N TRP A 225 -8.18 3.55 -4.77
CA TRP A 225 -8.52 4.39 -5.92
C TRP A 225 -9.22 3.58 -7.03
N CYS A 226 -8.76 2.36 -7.34
CA CYS A 226 -9.42 1.47 -8.29
C CYS A 226 -10.87 1.14 -7.89
N ILE A 227 -11.12 0.90 -6.60
CA ILE A 227 -12.48 0.68 -6.06
C ILE A 227 -13.34 1.93 -6.23
N ALA A 228 -12.82 3.11 -5.85
CA ALA A 228 -13.53 4.38 -6.01
C ALA A 228 -13.88 4.70 -7.47
N LYS A 229 -13.09 4.21 -8.43
CA LYS A 229 -13.35 4.31 -9.88
C LYS A 229 -14.27 3.20 -10.42
N GLY A 230 -14.70 2.25 -9.60
CA GLY A 230 -15.52 1.12 -10.03
C GLY A 230 -14.79 0.11 -10.92
N LEU A 231 -13.45 0.10 -10.91
CA LEU A 231 -12.64 -0.81 -11.71
C LEU A 231 -12.59 -2.22 -11.12
N ILE A 232 -12.67 -2.31 -9.80
CA ILE A 232 -12.75 -3.54 -9.01
C ILE A 232 -13.76 -3.34 -7.88
N SER A 233 -14.40 -4.42 -7.42
CA SER A 233 -15.40 -4.39 -6.34
C SER A 233 -14.76 -4.44 -4.95
N GLU A 234 -13.63 -5.11 -4.82
CA GLU A 234 -12.90 -5.29 -3.56
C GLU A 234 -11.39 -5.28 -3.77
N SER A 235 -10.65 -5.05 -2.69
CA SER A 235 -9.20 -5.02 -2.74
C SER A 235 -8.62 -6.44 -2.80
N PRO A 236 -7.69 -6.74 -3.70
CA PRO A 236 -6.96 -8.02 -3.69
C PRO A 236 -6.20 -8.28 -2.37
N LEU A 237 -5.94 -7.23 -1.59
CA LEU A 237 -5.30 -7.34 -0.28
C LEU A 237 -6.24 -7.84 0.82
N SER A 238 -7.56 -7.89 0.62
CA SER A 238 -8.50 -8.44 1.61
C SER A 238 -8.28 -9.94 1.86
N GLY A 239 -7.81 -10.68 0.83
CA GLY A 239 -7.45 -12.10 0.92
C GLY A 239 -5.96 -12.36 1.17
N PHE A 240 -5.17 -11.33 1.52
CA PHE A 240 -3.75 -11.45 1.83
C PHE A 240 -3.47 -11.22 3.32
N ASP A 241 -2.93 -12.23 4.00
CA ASP A 241 -2.52 -12.11 5.40
C ASP A 241 -1.22 -11.30 5.51
N MET A 242 -1.40 -9.97 5.70
CA MET A 242 -0.27 -9.06 5.82
C MET A 242 0.34 -9.14 7.22
N PRO A 243 1.65 -9.48 7.31
CA PRO A 243 2.30 -9.58 8.61
C PRO A 243 2.31 -8.23 9.35
N ALA A 244 2.33 -8.28 10.69
CA ALA A 244 2.47 -7.07 11.52
C ALA A 244 3.88 -6.47 11.43
N GLU A 245 3.96 -5.14 11.49
CA GLU A 245 5.24 -4.43 11.59
C GLU A 245 5.95 -4.77 12.90
N LYS A 246 7.27 -4.94 12.83
CA LYS A 246 8.12 -5.20 14.00
C LYS A 246 9.13 -4.08 14.16
N TYR A 247 9.21 -3.51 15.36
CA TYR A 247 10.11 -2.40 15.69
C TYR A 247 10.89 -2.75 16.94
N GLY A 248 12.19 -2.43 16.93
CA GLY A 248 13.04 -2.53 18.12
C GLY A 248 12.83 -1.35 19.07
N THR A 249 13.45 -1.48 20.24
CA THR A 249 13.54 -0.42 21.23
C THR A 249 14.28 0.80 20.65
N PRO A 250 13.79 2.04 20.85
CA PRO A 250 14.52 3.23 20.42
C PRO A 250 15.89 3.32 21.10
N ILE A 251 16.95 3.43 20.31
CA ILE A 251 18.33 3.61 20.78
C ILE A 251 18.64 5.11 20.81
N TYR A 252 19.19 5.58 21.92
CA TYR A 252 19.61 6.95 22.14
C TYR A 252 20.79 7.00 23.11
N ILE A 253 21.45 8.15 23.22
CA ILE A 253 22.55 8.40 24.15
C ILE A 253 22.04 9.11 25.40
N THR A 254 22.73 8.91 26.51
CA THR A 254 22.44 9.60 27.78
C THR A 254 22.85 11.08 27.68
N LYS A 255 22.45 11.86 28.69
CA LYS A 255 22.87 13.26 28.84
C LYS A 255 24.40 13.36 29.01
N GLU A 256 24.98 12.46 29.77
CA GLU A 256 26.43 12.39 30.03
C GLU A 256 27.19 12.08 28.73
N GLU A 257 26.74 11.09 27.97
CA GLU A 257 27.31 10.75 26.65
C GLU A 257 27.20 11.93 25.65
N MET A 258 26.08 12.67 25.67
CA MET A 258 25.94 13.88 24.86
C MET A 258 26.96 14.97 25.28
N HIS A 259 27.16 15.19 26.59
CA HIS A 259 28.15 16.13 27.05
C HIS A 259 29.59 15.67 26.76
N GLN A 260 29.88 14.36 26.82
CA GLN A 260 31.16 13.79 26.40
C GLN A 260 31.45 14.10 24.92
N ILE A 261 30.47 13.91 24.05
CA ILE A 261 30.57 14.27 22.62
C ILE A 261 30.83 15.79 22.46
N TYR A 262 30.10 16.63 23.20
CA TYR A 262 30.24 18.08 23.13
C TYR A 262 31.61 18.56 23.60
N ALA A 263 32.15 17.97 24.63
CA ALA A 263 33.45 18.32 25.25
C ALA A 263 34.65 17.74 24.48
N HIS A 264 34.42 16.77 23.55
CA HIS A 264 35.52 16.18 22.79
C HIS A 264 36.16 17.21 21.84
N ASP A 265 37.49 17.30 21.86
CA ASP A 265 38.24 18.22 21.02
C ASP A 265 38.36 17.70 19.58
N PHE A 266 37.87 18.49 18.65
CA PHE A 266 37.96 18.28 17.21
C PHE A 266 38.69 19.44 16.50
N SER A 267 39.56 20.19 17.22
CA SER A 267 40.28 21.36 16.67
C SER A 267 41.08 21.03 15.41
N ASP A 268 41.65 19.83 15.33
CA ASP A 268 42.39 19.34 14.16
C ASP A 268 41.48 18.90 13.00
N GLU A 269 40.17 18.78 13.23
CA GLU A 269 39.20 18.35 12.25
C GLU A 269 37.97 19.29 12.21
N PRO A 270 38.14 20.53 11.73
CA PRO A 270 37.09 21.55 11.78
C PRO A 270 35.77 21.17 11.14
N HIS A 271 35.79 20.23 10.19
CA HIS A 271 34.59 19.69 9.58
C HIS A 271 33.79 18.80 10.55
N LEU A 272 34.45 17.99 11.40
CA LEU A 272 33.81 17.19 12.43
C LEU A 272 33.35 18.06 13.61
N ASP A 273 34.15 19.06 13.99
CA ASP A 273 33.80 20.05 15.03
C ASP A 273 32.43 20.69 14.72
N ARG A 274 32.25 21.17 13.48
CA ARG A 274 30.95 21.71 13.04
C ARG A 274 29.81 20.69 13.12
N GLN A 275 30.04 19.46 12.66
CA GLN A 275 28.98 18.45 12.66
C GLN A 275 28.68 17.92 14.09
N ARG A 276 29.64 17.90 15.00
CA ARG A 276 29.47 17.65 16.41
C ARG A 276 28.54 18.70 17.04
N ASP A 277 28.80 19.97 16.81
CA ASP A 277 27.96 21.05 17.32
C ASP A 277 26.53 20.97 16.79
N ILE A 278 26.37 20.69 15.50
CA ILE A 278 25.05 20.49 14.88
C ILE A 278 24.32 19.30 15.51
N PHE A 279 25.00 18.18 15.77
CA PHE A 279 24.43 17.02 16.39
C PHE A 279 23.97 17.30 17.83
N VAL A 280 24.81 17.96 18.62
CA VAL A 280 24.47 18.33 20.00
C VAL A 280 23.32 19.35 20.02
N PHE A 281 23.35 20.35 19.13
CA PHE A 281 22.23 21.27 18.96
C PHE A 281 20.93 20.53 18.63
N GLN A 282 20.97 19.57 17.69
CA GLN A 282 19.81 18.75 17.37
C GLN A 282 19.33 17.90 18.57
N CYS A 283 20.25 17.42 19.42
CA CYS A 283 19.89 16.75 20.67
C CYS A 283 19.17 17.69 21.65
N CYS A 284 19.49 18.99 21.63
CA CYS A 284 18.87 19.99 22.52
C CYS A 284 17.48 20.43 22.04
N ILE A 285 17.17 20.32 20.75
CA ILE A 285 15.89 20.81 20.18
C ILE A 285 14.96 19.70 19.69
N GLY A 286 15.45 18.48 19.51
CA GLY A 286 14.65 17.30 19.17
C GLY A 286 13.98 17.29 17.79
N CYS A 287 14.33 18.20 16.88
CA CYS A 287 13.71 18.29 15.55
C CYS A 287 14.14 17.14 14.61
N ARG A 288 13.36 16.92 13.54
CA ARG A 288 13.76 15.99 12.47
C ARG A 288 14.85 16.62 11.62
N VAL A 289 15.74 15.80 11.03
CA VAL A 289 16.82 16.28 10.16
C VAL A 289 16.30 17.13 8.99
N GLY A 290 15.18 16.76 8.38
CA GLY A 290 14.58 17.55 7.31
C GLY A 290 14.09 18.93 7.76
N ASP A 291 13.67 19.08 9.01
CA ASP A 291 13.30 20.36 9.62
C ASP A 291 14.58 21.13 10.01
N LEU A 292 15.55 20.44 10.68
CA LEU A 292 16.85 21.01 11.07
C LEU A 292 17.56 21.74 9.92
N LEU A 293 17.68 21.09 8.77
CA LEU A 293 18.40 21.61 7.59
C LEU A 293 17.75 22.84 6.95
N ARG A 294 16.55 23.22 7.40
CA ARG A 294 15.82 24.40 6.90
C ARG A 294 15.72 25.53 7.90
N LEU A 295 16.15 25.30 9.14
CA LEU A 295 16.14 26.33 10.17
C LEU A 295 16.98 27.53 9.73
N THR A 296 16.47 28.70 10.04
CA THR A 296 17.11 29.99 9.81
C THR A 296 17.17 30.78 11.11
N ARG A 297 17.89 31.90 11.12
CA ARG A 297 17.92 32.78 12.30
C ARG A 297 16.56 33.38 12.66
N ASN A 298 15.66 33.49 11.69
CA ASN A 298 14.31 34.02 11.89
C ASN A 298 13.43 33.06 12.71
N ASP A 299 13.83 31.78 12.81
CA ASP A 299 13.13 30.79 13.61
C ASP A 299 13.51 30.85 15.10
N ILE A 300 14.45 31.75 15.48
CA ILE A 300 14.87 31.97 16.87
C ILE A 300 14.28 33.28 17.37
N ILE A 301 13.34 33.20 18.33
CA ILE A 301 12.64 34.34 18.92
C ILE A 301 12.81 34.28 20.45
N ASN A 302 13.41 35.29 21.05
CA ASN A 302 13.59 35.38 22.52
C ASN A 302 14.14 34.06 23.16
N ASN A 303 15.25 33.55 22.62
CA ASN A 303 15.86 32.27 23.05
C ASN A 303 14.93 31.05 22.93
N THR A 304 13.97 31.10 22.03
CA THR A 304 13.05 30.00 21.74
C THR A 304 13.09 29.71 20.24
N LEU A 305 13.17 28.44 19.89
CA LEU A 305 13.04 27.97 18.51
C LEU A 305 11.55 27.77 18.20
N GLU A 306 11.07 28.45 17.15
CA GLU A 306 9.70 28.33 16.67
C GLU A 306 9.69 27.97 15.18
N TYR A 307 9.11 26.84 14.83
CA TYR A 307 9.04 26.39 13.43
C TYR A 307 7.83 25.50 13.15
N ILE A 308 7.46 25.40 11.87
CA ILE A 308 6.40 24.49 11.40
C ILE A 308 7.05 23.24 10.79
N ALA A 309 6.73 22.05 11.34
CA ALA A 309 7.29 20.80 10.84
C ALA A 309 6.76 20.47 9.43
N THR A 310 7.67 20.15 8.49
CA THR A 310 7.35 19.86 7.08
C THR A 310 6.30 18.77 6.90
N LYS A 311 6.36 17.73 7.73
CA LYS A 311 5.47 16.58 7.60
C LYS A 311 4.00 16.90 7.93
N THR A 312 3.74 17.99 8.61
CA THR A 312 2.40 18.40 9.08
C THR A 312 1.85 19.64 8.37
N ILE A 313 2.61 20.22 7.43
CA ILE A 313 2.23 21.44 6.71
C ILE A 313 0.88 21.28 5.98
N GLU A 314 0.59 20.10 5.43
CA GLU A 314 -0.61 19.88 4.62
C GLU A 314 -1.86 19.53 5.45
N GLU A 315 -1.71 18.96 6.65
CA GLU A 315 -2.84 18.38 7.41
C GLU A 315 -3.23 19.21 8.65
N ASN A 316 -2.23 19.71 9.41
CA ASN A 316 -2.44 20.55 10.61
C ASN A 316 -1.17 21.36 10.87
N GLN A 317 -1.16 22.61 10.49
CA GLN A 317 -0.04 23.54 10.74
C GLN A 317 0.04 23.85 12.23
N LYS A 318 0.78 23.03 12.99
CA LYS A 318 1.07 23.30 14.39
C LYS A 318 2.51 23.83 14.49
N THR A 319 2.65 25.04 15.02
CA THR A 319 3.97 25.59 15.37
C THR A 319 4.56 24.77 16.51
N ILE A 320 5.80 24.35 16.32
CA ILE A 320 6.60 23.68 17.34
C ILE A 320 7.43 24.76 18.04
N VAL A 321 7.35 24.80 19.36
CA VAL A 321 8.00 25.79 20.20
C VAL A 321 8.93 25.05 21.16
N VAL A 322 10.24 25.36 21.08
CA VAL A 322 11.27 24.71 21.91
C VAL A 322 12.16 25.78 22.57
N PRO A 323 12.05 26.03 23.87
CA PRO A 323 12.98 26.88 24.58
C PRO A 323 14.42 26.34 24.46
N LEU A 324 15.37 27.22 24.20
CA LEU A 324 16.78 26.86 24.03
C LEU A 324 17.48 26.77 25.41
N ASN A 325 18.07 25.63 25.68
CA ASN A 325 18.94 25.46 26.86
C ASN A 325 20.29 26.13 26.64
N LYS A 326 21.08 26.23 27.70
CA LYS A 326 22.40 26.90 27.70
C LYS A 326 23.34 26.36 26.60
N THR A 327 23.43 25.04 26.44
CA THR A 327 24.26 24.41 25.40
C THR A 327 23.84 24.81 23.98
N ALA A 328 22.54 24.85 23.71
CA ALA A 328 22.04 25.29 22.41
C ALA A 328 22.35 26.77 22.14
N GLN A 329 22.24 27.63 23.18
CA GLN A 329 22.58 29.04 23.08
C GLN A 329 24.08 29.26 22.85
N GLU A 330 24.96 28.52 23.55
CA GLU A 330 26.43 28.56 23.37
C GLU A 330 26.81 28.16 21.94
N ILE A 331 26.17 27.12 21.40
CA ILE A 331 26.39 26.73 20.00
C ILE A 331 25.95 27.84 19.05
N LEU A 332 24.78 28.43 19.22
CA LEU A 332 24.32 29.54 18.38
C LEU A 332 25.23 30.75 18.45
N GLU A 333 25.73 31.07 19.63
CA GLU A 333 26.71 32.18 19.80
C GLU A 333 28.03 31.91 19.08
N LYS A 334 28.55 30.65 19.11
CA LYS A 334 29.73 30.21 18.34
C LYS A 334 29.57 30.46 16.85
N TYR A 335 28.36 30.36 16.30
CA TYR A 335 28.06 30.52 14.87
C TYR A 335 27.34 31.85 14.56
N LYS A 336 27.39 32.87 15.44
CA LYS A 336 26.69 34.14 15.23
C LYS A 336 27.12 34.87 13.95
N ASP A 337 28.42 34.79 13.59
CA ASP A 337 28.99 35.41 12.43
C ASP A 337 28.93 34.56 11.15
N TYR A 338 28.22 33.43 11.19
CA TYR A 338 28.01 32.59 10.01
C TYR A 338 27.04 33.28 9.03
N GLU A 339 27.54 33.66 7.84
CA GLU A 339 26.79 34.45 6.84
C GLU A 339 25.83 33.62 5.97
N GLY A 340 25.72 32.29 6.16
CA GLY A 340 24.82 31.46 5.39
C GLY A 340 23.34 31.75 5.70
N LYS A 341 22.46 31.42 4.74
CA LYS A 341 21.00 31.56 4.90
C LYS A 341 20.42 30.69 6.00
N GLN A 342 21.05 29.56 6.27
CA GLN A 342 20.62 28.58 7.28
C GLN A 342 21.14 28.97 8.65
N LEU A 343 20.52 28.42 9.70
CA LEU A 343 20.88 28.70 11.09
C LEU A 343 22.32 28.29 11.43
N LEU A 344 22.77 27.14 10.91
CA LEU A 344 24.10 26.56 11.12
C LEU A 344 24.67 26.07 9.77
N PRO A 345 25.98 25.81 9.67
CA PRO A 345 26.62 25.36 8.43
C PRO A 345 26.31 23.91 8.09
N PHE A 346 25.06 23.66 7.74
CA PHE A 346 24.55 22.33 7.42
C PHE A 346 25.15 21.75 6.14
N ILE A 347 25.29 20.42 6.12
CA ILE A 347 25.66 19.63 4.94
C ILE A 347 24.50 18.70 4.55
N THR A 348 24.67 17.91 3.50
CA THR A 348 23.62 16.95 3.11
C THR A 348 23.36 15.92 4.22
N SER A 349 22.11 15.48 4.36
CA SER A 349 21.71 14.51 5.39
C SER A 349 22.56 13.22 5.37
N GLN A 350 22.98 12.77 4.17
CA GLN A 350 23.85 11.60 4.03
C GLN A 350 25.21 11.84 4.68
N LYS A 351 25.93 12.89 4.26
CA LYS A 351 27.25 13.25 4.81
C LYS A 351 27.18 13.53 6.31
N TYR A 352 26.09 14.14 6.78
CA TYR A 352 25.86 14.39 8.19
C TYR A 352 25.75 13.09 9.00
N ASN A 353 24.99 12.11 8.51
CA ASN A 353 24.89 10.81 9.17
C ASN A 353 26.24 10.06 9.19
N ASP A 354 27.05 10.19 8.14
CA ASP A 354 28.38 9.58 8.10
C ASP A 354 29.31 10.25 9.12
N ALA A 355 29.28 11.58 9.21
CA ALA A 355 30.06 12.33 10.19
C ALA A 355 29.68 11.99 11.64
N ILE A 356 28.38 11.82 11.95
CA ILE A 356 27.92 11.43 13.30
C ILE A 356 28.55 10.12 13.76
N LYS A 357 28.67 9.12 12.89
CA LYS A 357 29.29 7.83 13.24
C LYS A 357 30.75 8.00 13.65
N VAL A 358 31.50 8.79 12.86
CA VAL A 358 32.91 9.09 13.14
C VAL A 358 33.05 9.90 14.44
N ILE A 359 32.17 10.86 14.70
CA ILE A 359 32.14 11.64 15.94
C ILE A 359 31.94 10.74 17.15
N PHE A 360 30.99 9.81 17.10
CA PHE A 360 30.74 8.87 18.18
C PHE A 360 31.94 7.99 18.45
N GLU A 361 32.56 7.45 17.40
CA GLU A 361 33.75 6.61 17.54
C GLU A 361 34.91 7.38 18.19
N LYS A 362 35.24 8.58 17.69
CA LYS A 362 36.32 9.40 18.23
C LYS A 362 36.06 9.90 19.66
N ALA A 363 34.81 10.23 19.97
CA ALA A 363 34.42 10.62 21.31
C ALA A 363 34.31 9.42 22.27
N GLY A 364 34.60 8.20 21.84
CA GLY A 364 34.59 6.98 22.69
C GLY A 364 33.19 6.46 23.04
N ILE A 365 32.15 6.86 22.29
CA ILE A 365 30.78 6.38 22.48
C ILE A 365 30.56 5.11 21.63
N THR A 366 31.06 3.98 22.10
CA THR A 366 31.13 2.71 21.37
C THR A 366 30.49 1.52 22.10
N ARG A 367 29.75 1.76 23.19
CA ARG A 367 29.09 0.71 23.95
C ARG A 367 28.15 -0.13 23.10
N ASN A 368 28.07 -1.43 23.44
CA ASN A 368 27.13 -2.32 22.77
C ASN A 368 25.68 -2.08 23.20
N VAL A 369 24.78 -2.03 22.23
CA VAL A 369 23.34 -1.91 22.44
C VAL A 369 22.60 -3.07 21.79
N THR A 370 21.44 -3.42 22.35
CA THR A 370 20.54 -4.39 21.72
C THR A 370 19.81 -3.71 20.56
N TRP A 371 20.00 -4.24 19.38
CA TRP A 371 19.42 -3.72 18.14
C TRP A 371 18.61 -4.81 17.46
N LEU A 372 17.39 -4.48 17.04
CA LEU A 372 16.59 -5.38 16.23
C LEU A 372 17.05 -5.28 14.77
N ASN A 373 17.65 -6.36 14.26
CA ASN A 373 18.03 -6.43 12.86
C ASN A 373 16.77 -6.40 11.99
N PRO A 374 16.58 -5.40 11.11
CA PRO A 374 15.36 -5.25 10.32
C PRO A 374 15.20 -6.34 9.25
N LEU A 375 16.28 -7.00 8.83
CA LEU A 375 16.26 -8.09 7.84
C LEU A 375 15.87 -9.41 8.50
N THR A 376 16.61 -9.81 9.53
CA THR A 376 16.39 -11.10 10.21
C THR A 376 15.25 -11.07 11.24
N GLY A 377 14.86 -9.87 11.71
CA GLY A 377 13.89 -9.70 12.79
C GLY A 377 14.35 -10.22 14.15
N LYS A 378 15.66 -10.49 14.31
CA LYS A 378 16.29 -10.95 15.57
C LYS A 378 17.01 -9.81 16.28
N GLU A 379 17.14 -9.91 17.60
CA GLU A 379 17.93 -9.00 18.39
C GLU A 379 19.40 -9.37 18.29
N GLU A 380 20.24 -8.38 18.04
CA GLU A 380 21.69 -8.47 17.93
C GLU A 380 22.35 -7.42 18.82
N LYS A 381 23.60 -7.65 19.21
CA LYS A 381 24.42 -6.65 19.89
C LYS A 381 25.26 -5.92 18.86
N LYS A 382 25.19 -4.59 18.86
CA LYS A 382 25.99 -3.74 17.97
C LYS A 382 26.56 -2.54 18.70
N PRO A 383 27.75 -2.07 18.34
CA PRO A 383 28.29 -0.80 18.83
C PRO A 383 27.35 0.36 18.45
N ILE A 384 27.09 1.25 19.38
CA ILE A 384 26.14 2.35 19.19
C ILE A 384 26.58 3.33 18.09
N ASN A 385 27.89 3.52 17.88
CA ASN A 385 28.44 4.36 16.83
C ASN A 385 28.05 3.88 15.41
N GLU A 386 27.96 2.57 15.18
CA GLU A 386 27.51 2.03 13.89
C GLU A 386 26.04 2.37 13.59
N LEU A 387 25.23 2.56 14.63
CA LEU A 387 23.81 2.88 14.57
C LEU A 387 23.52 4.37 14.67
N ALA A 388 24.56 5.17 14.92
CA ALA A 388 24.45 6.61 15.11
C ALA A 388 23.95 7.31 13.85
N SER A 389 23.02 8.25 14.04
CA SER A 389 22.40 9.00 12.95
C SER A 389 21.71 10.26 13.49
N SER A 390 21.36 11.17 12.61
CA SER A 390 20.56 12.36 12.93
C SER A 390 19.23 12.05 13.65
N HIS A 391 18.63 10.88 13.37
CA HIS A 391 17.42 10.46 14.07
C HIS A 391 17.70 10.07 15.55
N MET A 392 18.93 9.65 15.86
CA MET A 392 19.35 9.40 17.23
C MET A 392 19.37 10.68 18.07
N ALA A 393 19.76 11.83 17.50
CA ALA A 393 19.69 13.12 18.20
C ALA A 393 18.27 13.41 18.71
N ARG A 394 17.28 13.25 17.84
CA ARG A 394 15.88 13.41 18.23
C ARG A 394 15.43 12.37 19.29
N ARG A 395 15.89 11.13 19.17
CA ARG A 395 15.61 10.11 20.19
C ARG A 395 16.27 10.45 21.53
N THR A 396 17.46 11.04 21.50
CA THR A 396 18.18 11.53 22.69
C THR A 396 17.39 12.61 23.40
N PHE A 397 16.88 13.60 22.65
CA PHE A 397 15.99 14.63 23.21
C PHE A 397 14.78 14.01 23.91
N VAL A 398 14.04 13.17 23.19
CA VAL A 398 12.82 12.56 23.74
C VAL A 398 13.14 11.61 24.90
N GLY A 399 14.13 10.72 24.75
CA GLY A 399 14.45 9.70 25.75
C GLY A 399 14.93 10.27 27.08
N ASN A 400 15.76 11.32 27.05
CA ASN A 400 16.24 11.96 28.28
C ASN A 400 15.15 12.82 28.93
N LEU A 401 14.36 13.57 28.18
CA LEU A 401 13.29 14.40 28.75
C LEU A 401 12.12 13.56 29.24
N TYR A 402 11.78 12.49 28.54
CA TYR A 402 10.67 11.61 28.91
C TYR A 402 10.79 11.10 30.35
N LYS A 403 12.01 10.89 30.82
CA LYS A 403 12.30 10.43 32.18
C LYS A 403 12.10 11.50 33.26
N GLN A 404 12.21 12.76 32.92
CA GLN A 404 12.29 13.89 33.88
C GLN A 404 11.01 14.73 33.90
N VAL A 405 10.19 14.68 32.83
CA VAL A 405 9.00 15.51 32.71
C VAL A 405 7.75 14.71 33.08
N LEU A 406 7.00 15.22 34.06
CA LEU A 406 5.79 14.56 34.60
C LEU A 406 4.70 14.37 33.51
N ASP A 407 4.54 15.35 32.61
CA ASP A 407 3.62 15.23 31.50
C ASP A 407 4.37 14.96 30.18
N PRO A 408 4.32 13.73 29.66
CA PRO A 408 4.96 13.39 28.39
C PRO A 408 4.44 14.19 27.19
N ASN A 409 3.25 14.76 27.26
CA ASN A 409 2.69 15.56 26.17
C ASN A 409 3.49 16.84 25.95
N ILE A 410 4.14 17.39 26.97
CA ILE A 410 5.06 18.52 26.84
C ILE A 410 6.22 18.12 25.90
N VAL A 411 6.83 16.95 26.13
CA VAL A 411 7.93 16.44 25.28
C VAL A 411 7.44 16.13 23.87
N ALA A 412 6.23 15.58 23.76
CA ALA A 412 5.60 15.30 22.46
C ALA A 412 5.38 16.61 21.66
N SER A 413 4.90 17.68 22.30
CA SER A 413 4.67 18.99 21.65
C SER A 413 5.97 19.60 21.12
N MET A 414 7.03 19.63 21.94
CA MET A 414 8.35 20.15 21.56
C MET A 414 9.01 19.34 20.45
N SER A 415 8.83 18.04 20.44
CA SER A 415 9.40 17.16 19.42
C SER A 415 8.50 17.01 18.18
N GLY A 416 7.28 17.59 18.15
CA GLY A 416 6.34 17.47 17.05
C GLY A 416 5.86 16.03 16.80
N HIS A 417 5.61 15.28 17.87
CA HIS A 417 4.87 14.01 17.81
C HIS A 417 3.37 14.30 17.91
N ALA A 418 2.58 13.58 17.11
CA ALA A 418 1.13 13.63 17.26
C ALA A 418 0.72 12.98 18.58
N GLU A 419 -0.36 13.45 19.18
CA GLU A 419 -0.99 12.85 20.35
C GLU A 419 -1.35 11.37 20.05
N GLY A 420 -1.12 10.47 20.99
CA GLY A 420 -1.34 9.04 20.82
C GLY A 420 -0.39 8.33 19.83
N SER A 421 0.67 9.01 19.36
CA SER A 421 1.63 8.45 18.39
C SER A 421 2.27 7.16 18.90
N ARG A 422 2.13 6.04 18.14
CA ARG A 422 2.83 4.77 18.42
C ARG A 422 4.36 4.93 18.47
N ALA A 423 4.93 5.85 17.73
CA ALA A 423 6.36 6.13 17.74
C ALA A 423 6.78 6.76 19.07
N PHE A 424 5.94 7.62 19.67
CA PHE A 424 6.19 8.23 20.95
C PHE A 424 5.92 7.26 22.12
N SER A 425 4.88 6.43 22.05
CA SER A 425 4.55 5.47 23.10
C SER A 425 5.67 4.45 23.38
N ARG A 426 6.53 4.18 22.38
CA ARG A 426 7.68 3.27 22.56
C ARG A 426 8.71 3.75 23.58
N TYR A 427 8.74 5.04 23.90
CA TYR A 427 9.59 5.55 24.98
C TYR A 427 9.07 5.18 26.38
N ARG A 428 7.79 4.86 26.52
CA ARG A 428 7.20 4.35 27.76
C ARG A 428 7.71 2.96 28.16
N GLU A 429 8.07 2.14 27.16
CA GLU A 429 8.45 0.73 27.38
C GLU A 429 9.89 0.58 27.85
N ILE A 430 10.74 1.61 27.64
CA ILE A 430 12.19 1.52 27.79
C ILE A 430 12.63 1.59 29.24
N ASP A 431 11.85 2.25 30.13
CA ASP A 431 12.41 2.69 31.41
C ASP A 431 12.01 1.80 32.56
N ARG A 432 12.99 0.90 32.93
CA ARG A 432 12.93 0.10 34.12
C ARG A 432 12.97 0.98 35.39
N GLU A 433 13.68 2.10 35.35
CA GLU A 433 13.85 3.03 36.46
C GLU A 433 12.56 3.80 36.77
N ILE A 434 11.85 4.29 35.72
CA ILE A 434 10.52 4.88 35.89
C ILE A 434 9.52 3.87 36.46
N LYS A 435 9.58 2.61 36.01
CA LYS A 435 8.72 1.54 36.55
C LYS A 435 9.04 1.22 37.98
N THR A 436 10.34 1.16 38.34
CA THR A 436 10.79 0.94 39.70
C THR A 436 10.38 2.10 40.62
N ASN A 437 10.61 3.35 40.17
CA ASN A 437 10.21 4.53 40.93
C ASN A 437 8.68 4.62 41.09
N ALA A 438 7.91 4.26 40.06
CA ALA A 438 6.45 4.24 40.16
C ALA A 438 5.95 3.17 41.16
N VAL A 439 6.60 2.01 41.23
CA VAL A 439 6.23 0.95 42.19
C VAL A 439 6.63 1.36 43.60
N ASN A 440 7.78 2.01 43.78
CA ASN A 440 8.24 2.50 45.08
C ASN A 440 7.34 3.62 45.67
N LEU A 441 6.44 4.20 44.88
CA LEU A 441 5.42 5.13 45.40
C LEU A 441 4.30 4.40 46.18
N LEU A 442 4.27 3.07 46.16
CA LEU A 442 3.31 2.25 46.90
C LEU A 442 3.83 1.86 48.31
N ASP A 443 5.11 2.09 48.56
CA ASP A 443 5.76 1.87 49.85
C ASP A 443 5.73 3.15 50.68
#